data_0a68fe57d12b775703d80d4c1430c429
#
_entry.id   0a68fe57d12b775703d80d4c1430c429
#
_cell.length_a   1.000
_cell.length_b   1.000
_cell.length_c   1.000
_cell.angle_alpha   90.00
_cell.angle_beta   90.00
_cell.angle_gamma   90.00
#
_symmetry.space_group_name_H-M   'P 1'
#
loop_
_entity.id
_entity.type
_entity.pdbx_description
1 polymer ?
#
loop_
_entity_poly.entity_id
_entity_poly.type
_entity_poly.pdbx_seq_one_letter_code
_entity_poly.pdbx_strand_id
1 'polypeptide(L)'
;AASDVYKRQKQTFGMIEGFYGVTGEQYLVKDGDFLALGKHMLRFYMTPMVHWPETMMTFDETDGILFSGDGFGCFGTVDGGFLDTRINVDKYWGEMVRYYSNIVGKYGSPVQKALQKLGGLPITTICSTHGPVWTENISRVIGIYDRLSRYDADEGVVIVYGSMYGNTEQMAEAIAAELSAQGIRNIVMHNVTKSHPAYTLADIFRY
;
A
#
# COMPACT_ATOMS: atom_id res chain seq x y z
N ALA A 1 -20.58 -27.29 -9.99
CA ALA A 1 -20.77 -25.92 -10.43
C ALA A 1 -20.47 -25.04 -9.22
N ALA A 2 -19.40 -24.25 -9.27
CA ALA A 2 -19.21 -23.20 -8.30
C ALA A 2 -20.41 -22.25 -8.44
N SER A 3 -21.17 -22.08 -7.38
CA SER A 3 -22.25 -21.10 -7.39
C SER A 3 -21.62 -19.73 -7.55
N ASP A 4 -22.00 -18.99 -8.58
CA ASP A 4 -21.56 -17.62 -8.84
C ASP A 4 -22.18 -16.63 -7.83
N VAL A 5 -22.02 -16.93 -6.54
CA VAL A 5 -22.48 -16.08 -5.44
C VAL A 5 -21.39 -15.08 -5.11
N TYR A 6 -21.63 -13.82 -5.41
CA TYR A 6 -20.71 -12.74 -5.10
C TYR A 6 -20.87 -12.28 -3.65
N LYS A 7 -19.80 -12.36 -2.86
CA LYS A 7 -19.78 -11.98 -1.44
C LYS A 7 -19.03 -10.67 -1.29
N ARG A 8 -19.77 -9.55 -1.19
CA ARG A 8 -19.22 -8.19 -1.07
C ARG A 8 -20.17 -7.28 -0.33
N GLN A 9 -19.74 -6.08 -0.01
CA GLN A 9 -20.61 -5.02 0.45
C GLN A 9 -21.46 -4.44 -0.69
N LYS A 10 -22.59 -3.81 -0.34
CA LYS A 10 -23.61 -3.33 -1.29
C LYS A 10 -23.01 -2.44 -2.40
N GLN A 11 -22.09 -1.56 -2.05
CA GLN A 11 -21.47 -0.62 -3.00
C GLN A 11 -20.67 -1.33 -4.09
N THR A 12 -19.96 -2.41 -3.75
CA THR A 12 -19.18 -3.21 -4.71
C THR A 12 -20.06 -3.85 -5.78
N PHE A 13 -21.27 -4.28 -5.43
CA PHE A 13 -22.19 -4.88 -6.41
C PHE A 13 -22.60 -3.89 -7.50
N GLY A 14 -22.90 -2.64 -7.12
CA GLY A 14 -23.19 -1.59 -8.11
C GLY A 14 -22.01 -1.30 -9.04
N MET A 15 -20.78 -1.40 -8.53
CA MET A 15 -19.58 -1.23 -9.36
C MET A 15 -19.36 -2.42 -10.29
N ILE A 16 -19.53 -3.65 -9.82
CA ILE A 16 -19.42 -4.87 -10.65
C ILE A 16 -20.45 -4.82 -11.78
N GLU A 17 -21.69 -4.47 -11.49
CA GLU A 17 -22.73 -4.31 -12.50
C GLU A 17 -22.38 -3.19 -13.50
N GLY A 18 -21.95 -2.02 -12.99
CA GLY A 18 -21.64 -0.86 -13.82
C GLY A 18 -20.43 -1.05 -14.73
N PHE A 19 -19.36 -1.71 -14.26
CA PHE A 19 -18.13 -1.90 -15.03
C PHE A 19 -18.15 -3.16 -15.90
N TYR A 20 -18.79 -4.23 -15.44
CA TYR A 20 -18.70 -5.54 -16.09
C TYR A 20 -20.05 -6.07 -16.62
N GLY A 21 -21.17 -5.37 -16.33
CA GLY A 21 -22.50 -5.83 -16.70
C GLY A 21 -22.89 -7.17 -16.06
N VAL A 22 -22.19 -7.57 -15.00
CA VAL A 22 -22.41 -8.88 -14.35
C VAL A 22 -23.43 -8.70 -13.25
N THR A 23 -24.53 -9.46 -13.37
CA THR A 23 -25.55 -9.60 -12.35
C THR A 23 -25.62 -11.06 -11.92
N GLY A 24 -25.73 -11.31 -10.61
CA GLY A 24 -25.78 -12.67 -10.06
C GLY A 24 -26.31 -12.66 -8.65
N GLU A 25 -26.33 -13.83 -8.02
CA GLU A 25 -26.74 -13.93 -6.61
C GLU A 25 -25.75 -13.18 -5.73
N GLN A 26 -26.29 -12.23 -4.92
CA GLN A 26 -25.50 -11.36 -4.06
C GLN A 26 -25.59 -11.80 -2.61
N TYR A 27 -24.46 -12.05 -1.98
CA TYR A 27 -24.35 -12.26 -0.56
C TYR A 27 -23.73 -11.02 0.10
N LEU A 28 -24.58 -10.22 0.74
CA LEU A 28 -24.14 -8.99 1.42
C LEU A 28 -23.41 -9.32 2.71
N VAL A 29 -22.18 -8.80 2.84
CA VAL A 29 -21.37 -8.90 4.06
C VAL A 29 -21.16 -7.54 4.70
N LYS A 30 -21.05 -7.53 6.03
CA LYS A 30 -20.76 -6.35 6.85
C LYS A 30 -19.44 -6.53 7.59
N ASP A 31 -19.00 -5.45 8.23
CA ASP A 31 -17.78 -5.47 9.06
C ASP A 31 -17.93 -6.48 10.20
N GLY A 32 -16.99 -7.40 10.31
CA GLY A 32 -16.97 -8.46 11.31
C GLY A 32 -17.80 -9.71 10.97
N ASP A 33 -18.58 -9.71 9.89
CA ASP A 33 -19.28 -10.91 9.43
C ASP A 33 -18.28 -12.03 9.11
N PHE A 34 -18.75 -13.25 9.15
CA PHE A 34 -17.93 -14.42 8.82
C PHE A 34 -18.65 -15.36 7.85
N LEU A 35 -17.86 -16.19 7.19
CA LEU A 35 -18.32 -17.23 6.28
C LEU A 35 -17.56 -18.52 6.52
N ALA A 36 -18.27 -19.59 6.82
CA ALA A 36 -17.70 -20.92 6.91
C ALA A 36 -17.59 -21.54 5.51
N LEU A 37 -16.39 -21.96 5.14
CA LEU A 37 -16.08 -22.69 3.90
C LEU A 37 -15.43 -24.03 4.25
N GLY A 38 -16.23 -24.99 4.67
CA GLY A 38 -15.75 -26.28 5.14
C GLY A 38 -14.85 -26.11 6.36
N LYS A 39 -13.53 -26.36 6.22
CA LYS A 39 -12.56 -26.20 7.31
C LYS A 39 -12.10 -24.75 7.54
N HIS A 40 -12.31 -23.86 6.59
CA HIS A 40 -11.89 -22.47 6.68
C HIS A 40 -12.99 -21.57 7.23
N MET A 41 -12.59 -20.62 8.06
CA MET A 41 -13.46 -19.57 8.59
C MET A 41 -12.95 -18.22 8.10
N LEU A 42 -13.67 -17.60 7.19
CA LEU A 42 -13.35 -16.30 6.65
C LEU A 42 -14.07 -15.20 7.43
N ARG A 43 -13.34 -14.19 7.89
CA ARG A 43 -13.90 -12.99 8.51
C ARG A 43 -13.64 -11.77 7.64
N PHE A 44 -14.63 -10.89 7.54
CA PHE A 44 -14.59 -9.71 6.67
C PHE A 44 -14.37 -8.45 7.48
N TYR A 45 -13.40 -7.62 7.05
CA TYR A 45 -13.08 -6.34 7.66
C TYR A 45 -13.26 -5.24 6.63
N MET A 46 -14.22 -4.33 6.87
CA MET A 46 -14.41 -3.17 5.99
C MET A 46 -13.30 -2.16 6.23
N THR A 47 -12.55 -1.86 5.19
CA THR A 47 -11.41 -0.94 5.20
C THR A 47 -11.59 0.16 4.14
N PRO A 48 -12.69 0.94 4.23
CA PRO A 48 -13.02 1.92 3.20
C PRO A 48 -11.89 2.92 3.01
N MET A 49 -11.66 3.32 1.77
CA MET A 49 -10.60 4.24 1.34
C MET A 49 -9.17 3.70 1.51
N VAL A 50 -9.00 2.37 1.61
CA VAL A 50 -7.69 1.72 1.50
C VAL A 50 -7.62 0.87 0.20
N HIS A 51 -7.62 1.41 -1.07
CA HIS A 51 -7.73 2.88 -1.23
C HIS A 51 -9.07 3.29 -1.86
N TRP A 52 -9.95 2.36 -2.17
CA TRP A 52 -11.28 2.60 -2.74
C TRP A 52 -12.37 2.63 -1.65
N PRO A 53 -13.52 3.33 -1.88
CA PRO A 53 -14.57 3.45 -0.88
C PRO A 53 -15.16 2.10 -0.41
N GLU A 54 -15.16 1.10 -1.30
CA GLU A 54 -15.72 -0.24 -1.07
C GLU A 54 -14.64 -1.28 -0.70
N THR A 55 -13.47 -0.85 -0.28
CA THR A 55 -12.39 -1.78 0.07
C THR A 55 -12.74 -2.60 1.31
N MET A 56 -12.46 -3.89 1.20
CA MET A 56 -12.66 -4.89 2.22
C MET A 56 -11.47 -5.84 2.25
N MET A 57 -11.00 -6.19 3.44
CA MET A 57 -10.02 -7.24 3.65
C MET A 57 -10.72 -8.49 4.17
N THR A 58 -10.19 -9.66 3.81
CA THR A 58 -10.69 -10.94 4.28
C THR A 58 -9.61 -11.67 5.04
N PHE A 59 -9.90 -12.11 6.25
CA PHE A 59 -8.98 -12.88 7.08
C PHE A 59 -9.47 -14.32 7.22
N ASP A 60 -8.64 -15.29 6.82
CA ASP A 60 -8.87 -16.71 7.11
C ASP A 60 -8.35 -17.00 8.52
N GLU A 61 -9.29 -17.15 9.46
CA GLU A 61 -8.98 -17.43 10.87
C GLU A 61 -8.35 -18.82 11.07
N THR A 62 -8.54 -19.74 10.12
CA THR A 62 -8.02 -21.11 10.21
C THR A 62 -6.53 -21.17 9.95
N ASP A 63 -6.07 -20.50 8.91
CA ASP A 63 -4.68 -20.57 8.46
C ASP A 63 -3.90 -19.25 8.74
N GLY A 64 -4.57 -18.23 9.29
CA GLY A 64 -3.93 -16.93 9.61
C GLY A 64 -3.60 -16.09 8.37
N ILE A 65 -4.36 -16.27 7.28
CA ILE A 65 -4.09 -15.60 6.00
C ILE A 65 -4.95 -14.35 5.85
N LEU A 66 -4.31 -13.20 5.64
CA LEU A 66 -4.98 -11.95 5.31
C LEU A 66 -4.95 -11.69 3.81
N PHE A 67 -6.10 -11.70 3.17
CA PHE A 67 -6.29 -11.20 1.80
C PHE A 67 -6.60 -9.71 1.88
N SER A 68 -5.59 -8.90 1.63
CA SER A 68 -5.63 -7.47 1.92
C SER A 68 -6.08 -6.59 0.75
N GLY A 69 -6.37 -7.17 -0.42
CA GLY A 69 -6.60 -6.38 -1.62
C GLY A 69 -5.37 -5.55 -1.95
N ASP A 70 -5.54 -4.25 -2.15
CA ASP A 70 -4.45 -3.32 -2.44
C ASP A 70 -3.67 -2.90 -1.18
N GLY A 71 -4.19 -3.18 0.01
CA GLY A 71 -3.46 -2.94 1.26
C GLY A 71 -2.18 -3.78 1.32
N PHE A 72 -1.11 -3.19 1.84
CA PHE A 72 0.22 -3.80 1.95
C PHE A 72 0.87 -4.15 0.60
N GLY A 73 0.34 -3.56 -0.49
CA GLY A 73 0.86 -3.72 -1.83
C GLY A 73 2.21 -3.02 -2.03
N CYS A 74 2.92 -3.43 -3.08
CA CYS A 74 4.08 -2.73 -3.55
C CYS A 74 4.18 -2.81 -5.09
N PHE A 75 4.89 -1.86 -5.70
CA PHE A 75 5.23 -1.94 -7.11
C PHE A 75 6.34 -2.97 -7.37
N GLY A 76 6.55 -3.28 -8.61
CA GLY A 76 7.59 -4.18 -9.08
C GLY A 76 7.06 -5.52 -9.56
N THR A 77 7.83 -6.14 -10.46
CA THR A 77 7.58 -7.49 -10.98
C THR A 77 8.14 -8.51 -10.01
N VAL A 78 7.42 -9.58 -9.77
CA VAL A 78 7.86 -10.66 -8.89
C VAL A 78 8.57 -11.72 -9.72
N ASP A 79 9.90 -11.61 -9.79
CA ASP A 79 10.72 -12.48 -10.62
C ASP A 79 11.15 -13.76 -9.88
N GLY A 80 10.87 -14.93 -10.46
CA GLY A 80 11.35 -16.22 -9.97
C GLY A 80 10.58 -16.82 -8.78
N GLY A 81 9.69 -16.07 -8.16
CA GLY A 81 8.88 -16.51 -7.04
C GLY A 81 7.97 -15.39 -6.54
N PHE A 82 6.95 -15.71 -5.75
CA PHE A 82 6.01 -14.72 -5.21
C PHE A 82 6.07 -14.59 -3.69
N LEU A 83 6.73 -15.54 -2.99
CA LEU A 83 6.92 -15.45 -1.54
C LEU A 83 8.12 -14.55 -1.22
N ASP A 84 7.99 -13.71 -0.21
CA ASP A 84 9.05 -12.82 0.27
C ASP A 84 10.33 -13.57 0.70
N THR A 85 10.20 -14.85 1.05
CA THR A 85 11.33 -15.75 1.41
C THR A 85 12.07 -16.31 0.19
N ARG A 86 11.54 -16.18 -1.02
CA ARG A 86 12.10 -16.77 -2.25
C ARG A 86 12.58 -15.74 -3.27
N ILE A 87 12.55 -14.47 -2.90
CA ILE A 87 12.97 -13.35 -3.75
C ILE A 87 13.98 -12.47 -3.00
N ASN A 88 14.68 -11.62 -3.73
CA ASN A 88 15.44 -10.56 -3.09
C ASN A 88 14.51 -9.45 -2.61
N VAL A 89 14.02 -9.58 -1.38
CA VAL A 89 13.01 -8.70 -0.79
C VAL A 89 13.47 -7.25 -0.65
N ASP A 90 14.78 -6.99 -0.59
CA ASP A 90 15.32 -5.63 -0.43
C ASP A 90 15.01 -4.72 -1.62
N LYS A 91 14.76 -5.30 -2.78
CA LYS A 91 14.32 -4.55 -3.97
C LYS A 91 12.93 -3.91 -3.80
N TYR A 92 12.11 -4.43 -2.89
CA TYR A 92 10.69 -4.07 -2.77
C TYR A 92 10.40 -3.02 -1.70
N TRP A 93 11.32 -2.75 -0.75
CA TRP A 93 11.06 -1.78 0.32
C TRP A 93 10.87 -0.36 -0.21
N GLY A 94 11.72 0.08 -1.13
CA GLY A 94 11.55 1.36 -1.81
C GLY A 94 10.29 1.39 -2.68
N GLU A 95 9.99 0.29 -3.35
CA GLU A 95 8.79 0.14 -4.17
C GLU A 95 7.50 0.14 -3.36
N MET A 96 7.52 -0.34 -2.12
CA MET A 96 6.39 -0.26 -1.19
C MET A 96 6.13 1.19 -0.77
N VAL A 97 7.18 1.95 -0.44
CA VAL A 97 7.04 3.38 -0.15
C VAL A 97 6.49 4.12 -1.36
N ARG A 98 6.99 3.83 -2.56
CA ARG A 98 6.53 4.42 -3.81
C ARG A 98 5.07 4.03 -4.11
N TYR A 99 4.68 2.78 -3.89
CA TYR A 99 3.30 2.34 -4.02
C TYR A 99 2.39 3.07 -3.04
N TYR A 100 2.74 3.06 -1.75
CA TYR A 100 1.97 3.72 -0.71
C TYR A 100 1.74 5.20 -1.04
N SER A 101 2.80 5.96 -1.31
CA SER A 101 2.72 7.40 -1.55
C SER A 101 1.87 7.78 -2.76
N ASN A 102 1.88 6.97 -3.82
CA ASN A 102 1.15 7.25 -5.05
C ASN A 102 -0.30 6.74 -5.05
N ILE A 103 -0.56 5.62 -4.37
CA ILE A 103 -1.85 4.93 -4.42
C ILE A 103 -2.68 5.21 -3.17
N VAL A 104 -2.06 5.10 -1.99
CA VAL A 104 -2.75 5.18 -0.69
C VAL A 104 -2.58 6.54 -0.02
N GLY A 105 -1.47 7.21 -0.24
CA GLY A 105 -0.90 8.36 0.46
C GLY A 105 -1.83 9.31 1.20
N LYS A 106 -2.83 9.89 0.51
CA LYS A 106 -3.78 10.85 1.12
C LYS A 106 -4.76 10.22 2.13
N TYR A 107 -4.79 8.90 2.24
CA TYR A 107 -5.72 8.16 3.08
C TYR A 107 -5.10 7.66 4.39
N GLY A 108 -4.16 8.40 4.97
CA GLY A 108 -3.47 8.01 6.21
C GLY A 108 -4.42 7.64 7.35
N SER A 109 -5.45 8.46 7.64
CA SER A 109 -6.44 8.15 8.68
C SER A 109 -7.25 6.88 8.42
N PRO A 110 -7.77 6.61 7.20
CA PRO A 110 -8.34 5.30 6.84
C PRO A 110 -7.39 4.13 7.06
N VAL A 111 -6.11 4.26 6.68
CA VAL A 111 -5.09 3.21 6.92
C VAL A 111 -4.91 2.95 8.41
N GLN A 112 -4.79 4.00 9.24
CA GLN A 112 -4.68 3.84 10.69
C GLN A 112 -5.88 3.09 11.28
N LYS A 113 -7.10 3.40 10.83
CA LYS A 113 -8.32 2.67 11.25
C LYS A 113 -8.27 1.19 10.81
N ALA A 114 -7.79 0.90 9.59
CA ALA A 114 -7.62 -0.47 9.11
C ALA A 114 -6.60 -1.21 9.98
N LEU A 115 -5.43 -0.61 10.26
CA LEU A 115 -4.39 -1.20 11.11
C LEU A 115 -4.91 -1.49 12.53
N GLN A 116 -5.72 -0.59 13.12
CA GLN A 116 -6.36 -0.81 14.42
C GLN A 116 -7.30 -2.01 14.40
N LYS A 117 -8.10 -2.19 13.34
CA LYS A 117 -9.00 -3.35 13.20
C LYS A 117 -8.23 -4.67 13.06
N LEU A 118 -7.10 -4.64 12.36
CA LEU A 118 -6.26 -5.81 12.13
C LEU A 118 -5.32 -6.10 13.32
N GLY A 119 -5.13 -5.12 14.20
CA GLY A 119 -4.28 -5.25 15.38
C GLY A 119 -4.77 -6.35 16.31
N GLY A 120 -3.89 -7.29 16.62
CA GLY A 120 -4.21 -8.44 17.46
C GLY A 120 -4.67 -9.69 16.70
N LEU A 121 -4.87 -9.63 15.38
CA LEU A 121 -5.11 -10.83 14.58
C LEU A 121 -3.82 -11.64 14.45
N PRO A 122 -3.88 -12.98 14.54
CA PRO A 122 -2.72 -13.84 14.38
C PRO A 122 -2.37 -14.02 12.88
N ILE A 123 -2.00 -12.92 12.23
CA ILE A 123 -1.66 -12.92 10.79
C ILE A 123 -0.31 -13.59 10.59
N THR A 124 -0.29 -14.68 9.83
CA THR A 124 0.90 -15.42 9.42
C THR A 124 1.29 -15.19 7.96
N THR A 125 0.34 -14.72 7.16
CA THR A 125 0.53 -14.47 5.74
C THR A 125 -0.32 -13.27 5.30
N ILE A 126 0.25 -12.38 4.49
CA ILE A 126 -0.48 -11.31 3.82
C ILE A 126 -0.42 -11.54 2.32
N CYS A 127 -1.59 -11.70 1.70
CA CYS A 127 -1.78 -11.80 0.26
C CYS A 127 -2.35 -10.48 -0.26
N SER A 128 -1.46 -9.63 -0.79
CA SER A 128 -1.85 -8.40 -1.50
C SER A 128 -2.07 -8.69 -2.98
N THR A 129 -2.87 -7.87 -3.66
CA THR A 129 -3.06 -7.94 -5.11
C THR A 129 -1.84 -7.46 -5.90
N HIS A 130 -0.92 -6.72 -5.26
CA HIS A 130 0.28 -6.16 -5.85
C HIS A 130 1.53 -6.49 -5.02
N GLY A 131 2.58 -6.95 -5.70
CA GLY A 131 3.85 -7.29 -5.07
C GLY A 131 3.91 -8.70 -4.49
N PRO A 132 4.87 -8.97 -3.57
CA PRO A 132 5.05 -10.29 -2.98
C PRO A 132 3.94 -10.69 -2.01
N VAL A 133 3.80 -11.99 -1.79
CA VAL A 133 3.11 -12.55 -0.62
C VAL A 133 4.07 -12.50 0.57
N TRP A 134 3.63 -11.85 1.65
CA TRP A 134 4.44 -11.61 2.84
C TRP A 134 4.20 -12.70 3.87
N THR A 135 5.27 -13.37 4.29
CA THR A 135 5.24 -14.46 5.28
C THR A 135 6.21 -14.23 6.45
N GLU A 136 7.44 -13.86 6.19
CA GLU A 136 8.44 -13.56 7.24
C GLU A 136 8.54 -12.07 7.55
N ASN A 137 8.26 -11.19 6.59
CA ASN A 137 8.45 -9.75 6.76
C ASN A 137 7.18 -8.97 7.15
N ILE A 138 6.17 -9.65 7.68
CA ILE A 138 4.85 -9.07 8.02
C ILE A 138 4.99 -7.84 8.93
N SER A 139 5.76 -7.93 10.00
CA SER A 139 5.96 -6.82 10.95
C SER A 139 6.59 -5.60 10.28
N ARG A 140 7.53 -5.79 9.36
CA ARG A 140 8.16 -4.69 8.60
C ARG A 140 7.18 -4.05 7.64
N VAL A 141 6.38 -4.85 6.94
CA VAL A 141 5.34 -4.38 6.01
C VAL A 141 4.31 -3.53 6.74
N ILE A 142 3.78 -4.05 7.86
CA ILE A 142 2.83 -3.31 8.71
C ILE A 142 3.47 -2.02 9.24
N GLY A 143 4.72 -2.09 9.70
CA GLY A 143 5.45 -0.93 10.22
C GLY A 143 5.67 0.16 9.18
N ILE A 144 5.95 -0.18 7.91
CA ILE A 144 6.05 0.80 6.83
C ILE A 144 4.71 1.51 6.60
N TYR A 145 3.61 0.76 6.51
CA TYR A 145 2.28 1.33 6.32
C TYR A 145 1.84 2.18 7.51
N ASP A 146 2.15 1.73 8.74
CA ASP A 146 1.86 2.49 9.96
C ASP A 146 2.61 3.83 9.98
N ARG A 147 3.92 3.81 9.73
CA ARG A 147 4.75 5.02 9.68
C ARG A 147 4.27 6.01 8.61
N LEU A 148 4.11 5.55 7.38
CA LEU A 148 3.70 6.40 6.26
C LEU A 148 2.29 6.98 6.45
N SER A 149 1.38 6.22 7.06
CA SER A 149 0.00 6.69 7.31
C SER A 149 -0.12 7.70 8.45
N ARG A 150 0.89 7.79 9.31
CA ARG A 150 1.02 8.86 10.30
C ARG A 150 1.80 10.06 9.79
N TYR A 151 2.32 9.98 8.56
CA TYR A 151 3.23 10.97 7.98
C TYR A 151 4.51 11.15 8.80
N ASP A 152 4.99 10.06 9.43
CA ASP A 152 6.26 10.04 10.14
C ASP A 152 7.39 9.94 9.13
N ALA A 153 8.11 11.03 8.89
CA ALA A 153 9.20 11.12 7.95
C ALA A 153 10.55 10.72 8.59
N ASP A 154 11.47 10.26 7.75
CA ASP A 154 12.89 10.17 8.11
C ASP A 154 13.48 11.60 8.13
N GLU A 155 14.54 11.83 8.90
CA GLU A 155 15.25 13.11 8.87
C GLU A 155 15.89 13.32 7.49
N GLY A 156 15.51 14.40 6.81
CA GLY A 156 16.01 14.72 5.48
C GLY A 156 15.32 15.91 4.85
N VAL A 157 15.70 16.22 3.62
CA VAL A 157 15.14 17.30 2.82
C VAL A 157 14.97 16.86 1.39
N VAL A 158 13.81 17.13 0.82
CA VAL A 158 13.53 16.93 -0.60
C VAL A 158 13.47 18.29 -1.29
N ILE A 159 14.34 18.49 -2.26
CA ILE A 159 14.38 19.70 -3.10
C ILE A 159 13.74 19.36 -4.44
N VAL A 160 12.58 19.95 -4.69
CA VAL A 160 11.83 19.75 -5.94
C VAL A 160 11.93 21.01 -6.79
N TYR A 161 12.42 20.91 -8.01
CA TYR A 161 12.61 22.06 -8.89
C TYR A 161 12.35 21.70 -10.36
N GLY A 162 12.02 22.72 -11.15
CA GLY A 162 11.99 22.64 -12.61
C GLY A 162 13.03 23.57 -13.20
N SER A 163 13.85 23.10 -14.13
CA SER A 163 14.87 23.92 -14.78
C SER A 163 14.93 23.64 -16.28
N MET A 164 14.83 24.70 -17.07
CA MET A 164 14.91 24.62 -18.53
C MET A 164 16.35 24.90 -19.01
N TYR A 165 16.99 25.91 -18.46
CA TYR A 165 18.31 26.40 -18.88
C TYR A 165 19.40 26.25 -17.82
N GLY A 166 19.13 25.51 -16.73
CA GLY A 166 20.11 25.23 -15.68
C GLY A 166 20.17 26.25 -14.54
N ASN A 167 19.56 27.44 -14.64
CA ASN A 167 19.67 28.47 -13.60
C ASN A 167 19.02 28.03 -12.28
N THR A 168 17.79 27.49 -12.33
CA THR A 168 17.11 26.97 -11.14
C THR A 168 17.81 25.73 -10.58
N GLU A 169 18.43 24.92 -11.44
CA GLU A 169 19.25 23.77 -11.04
C GLU A 169 20.44 24.21 -10.19
N GLN A 170 21.20 25.24 -10.65
CA GLN A 170 22.30 25.80 -9.88
C GLN A 170 21.87 26.36 -8.53
N MET A 171 20.69 27.01 -8.45
CA MET A 171 20.14 27.47 -7.18
C MET A 171 19.81 26.29 -6.26
N ALA A 172 19.19 25.23 -6.78
CA ALA A 172 18.86 24.03 -6.02
C ALA A 172 20.14 23.33 -5.51
N GLU A 173 21.18 23.24 -6.34
CA GLU A 173 22.50 22.72 -5.96
C GLU A 173 23.17 23.56 -4.85
N ALA A 174 23.08 24.87 -4.94
CA ALA A 174 23.63 25.77 -3.90
C ALA A 174 22.89 25.58 -2.56
N ILE A 175 21.55 25.42 -2.58
CA ILE A 175 20.77 25.13 -1.39
C ILE A 175 21.17 23.77 -0.80
N ALA A 176 21.31 22.73 -1.65
CA ALA A 176 21.72 21.41 -1.21
C ALA A 176 23.11 21.42 -0.57
N ALA A 177 24.05 22.16 -1.15
CA ALA A 177 25.40 22.32 -0.60
C ALA A 177 25.39 23.00 0.76
N GLU A 178 24.60 24.06 0.95
CA GLU A 178 24.45 24.75 2.23
C GLU A 178 23.82 23.86 3.30
N LEU A 179 22.73 23.14 2.96
CA LEU A 179 22.11 22.17 3.88
C LEU A 179 23.09 21.07 4.31
N SER A 180 23.89 20.57 3.36
CA SER A 180 24.93 19.58 3.66
C SER A 180 26.01 20.15 4.59
N ALA A 181 26.43 21.41 4.38
CA ALA A 181 27.40 22.10 5.25
C ALA A 181 26.85 22.27 6.68
N GLN A 182 25.53 22.44 6.83
CA GLN A 182 24.85 22.51 8.12
C GLN A 182 24.58 21.13 8.75
N GLY A 183 25.01 20.05 8.11
CA GLY A 183 24.96 18.69 8.67
C GLY A 183 23.74 17.86 8.24
N ILE A 184 22.87 18.35 7.38
CA ILE A 184 21.78 17.54 6.81
C ILE A 184 22.38 16.45 5.92
N ARG A 185 22.09 15.19 6.22
CA ARG A 185 22.69 14.03 5.56
C ARG A 185 21.89 13.47 4.40
N ASN A 186 20.57 13.47 4.54
CA ASN A 186 19.66 12.95 3.52
C ASN A 186 19.11 14.14 2.71
N ILE A 187 19.69 14.40 1.58
CA ILE A 187 19.24 15.46 0.66
C ILE A 187 18.94 14.80 -0.68
N VAL A 188 17.68 14.86 -1.09
CA VAL A 188 17.21 14.30 -2.36
C VAL A 188 16.76 15.43 -3.27
N MET A 189 17.20 15.40 -4.52
CA MET A 189 16.89 16.42 -5.50
C MET A 189 16.11 15.85 -6.68
N HIS A 190 14.96 16.46 -6.97
CA HIS A 190 14.12 16.07 -8.11
C HIS A 190 13.95 17.23 -9.10
N ASN A 191 14.52 17.07 -10.29
CA ASN A 191 14.18 17.92 -11.41
C ASN A 191 12.90 17.38 -12.06
N VAL A 192 11.74 18.02 -11.81
CA VAL A 192 10.44 17.55 -12.29
C VAL A 192 10.28 17.58 -13.82
N THR A 193 11.22 18.23 -14.54
CA THR A 193 11.25 18.18 -16.00
C THR A 193 11.86 16.88 -16.54
N LYS A 194 12.55 16.12 -15.68
CA LYS A 194 13.27 14.88 -16.04
C LYS A 194 12.81 13.69 -15.19
N SER A 195 12.43 13.92 -13.93
CA SER A 195 12.06 12.85 -12.98
C SER A 195 10.60 12.44 -13.12
N HIS A 196 10.32 11.15 -13.00
CA HIS A 196 8.95 10.67 -12.95
C HIS A 196 8.31 11.03 -11.60
N PRO A 197 7.09 11.61 -11.58
CA PRO A 197 6.46 12.12 -10.34
C PRO A 197 6.32 11.10 -9.22
N ALA A 198 6.19 9.81 -9.55
CA ALA A 198 6.03 8.74 -8.56
C ALA A 198 7.23 8.61 -7.62
N TYR A 199 8.44 8.88 -8.09
CA TYR A 199 9.65 8.88 -7.24
C TYR A 199 9.72 10.12 -6.37
N THR A 200 9.36 11.29 -6.92
CA THR A 200 9.28 12.52 -6.15
C THR A 200 8.30 12.40 -4.98
N LEU A 201 7.10 11.83 -5.23
CA LEU A 201 6.12 11.58 -4.18
C LEU A 201 6.63 10.58 -3.12
N ALA A 202 7.33 9.53 -3.55
CA ALA A 202 7.91 8.56 -2.62
C ALA A 202 8.89 9.21 -1.64
N ASP A 203 9.77 10.09 -2.14
CA ASP A 203 10.73 10.77 -1.29
C ASP A 203 10.09 11.85 -0.40
N ILE A 204 9.04 12.55 -0.87
CA ILE A 204 8.25 13.50 -0.05
C ILE A 204 7.56 12.77 1.13
N PHE A 205 7.13 11.52 0.94
CA PHE A 205 6.56 10.73 2.04
C PHE A 205 7.63 10.13 2.96
N ARG A 206 8.85 9.99 2.44
CA ARG A 206 9.96 9.44 3.20
C ARG A 206 10.65 10.46 4.09
N TYR A 207 10.83 11.71 3.58
CA TYR A 207 11.57 12.81 4.19
C TYR A 207 10.68 14.05 4.39
#